data_a484dc6f3adfee0fdda95bd698ac5b05
#
_entry.id   a484dc6f3adfee0fdda95bd698ac5b05
#
_cell.length_a   1.000
_cell.length_b   1.000
_cell.length_c   1.000
_cell.angle_alpha   90.00
_cell.angle_beta   90.00
_cell.angle_gamma   90.00
#
_symmetry.space_group_name_H-M   'P 1'
#
loop_
_entity.id
_entity.type
_entity.pdbx_description
1 polymer ?
#
loop_
_entity_poly.entity_id
_entity_poly.type
_entity_poly.pdbx_seq_one_letter_code
_entity_poly.pdbx_strand_id
1 'polypeptide(L)'
;MQIRADPASRTTTMRGGLICLAFAVSMIPVVASAQLTIDMGRITCEQYLAMPPSRSNDFSAWMSGWFSFKNDRPFVDLVVHQKNIASVKEWCKFHPSESVMTGLKKAIVIN
;
A
#
# COMPACT_ATOMS: atom_id res chain seq x y z
N MET A 1 66.92 0.23 49.21
CA MET A 1 66.73 0.13 47.77
C MET A 1 65.23 0.38 47.48
N GLN A 2 64.93 1.53 47.01
CA GLN A 2 63.55 1.93 46.80
C GLN A 2 63.24 1.95 45.33
N ILE A 3 62.30 1.07 44.95
CA ILE A 3 61.76 1.05 43.60
C ILE A 3 60.64 2.08 43.59
N ARG A 4 60.91 3.22 43.02
CA ARG A 4 59.87 4.20 42.71
C ARG A 4 59.11 3.73 41.50
N ALA A 5 57.96 3.26 41.71
CA ALA A 5 57.01 3.14 40.63
C ALA A 5 56.47 4.53 40.33
N ASP A 6 56.76 4.99 39.14
CA ASP A 6 56.29 6.29 38.67
C ASP A 6 54.80 6.20 38.30
N PRO A 7 53.91 6.88 39.02
CA PRO A 7 52.51 6.76 38.72
C PRO A 7 52.00 7.69 37.63
N ALA A 8 52.93 8.43 36.99
CA ALA A 8 52.52 9.57 36.18
C ALA A 8 52.25 9.23 34.70
N SER A 9 52.48 8.02 34.27
CA SER A 9 52.40 7.71 32.81
C SER A 9 51.13 7.00 32.39
N ARG A 10 50.15 6.89 33.24
CA ARG A 10 49.02 5.98 32.93
C ARG A 10 47.68 6.62 32.68
N THR A 11 47.61 7.90 32.72
CA THR A 11 46.27 8.55 32.69
C THR A 11 45.95 9.26 31.40
N THR A 12 46.87 9.32 30.47
CA THR A 12 46.65 10.14 29.28
C THR A 12 46.11 9.38 28.08
N THR A 13 46.14 8.06 28.12
CA THR A 13 45.79 7.26 26.93
C THR A 13 44.34 6.84 26.87
N MET A 14 43.58 7.03 27.91
CA MET A 14 42.18 6.56 27.95
C MET A 14 41.12 7.60 27.61
N ARG A 15 41.50 8.83 27.41
CA ARG A 15 40.52 9.89 27.13
C ARG A 15 40.18 10.07 25.65
N GLY A 16 41.01 9.52 24.77
CA GLY A 16 40.76 9.63 23.33
C GLY A 16 39.85 8.58 22.73
N GLY A 17 39.72 7.44 23.41
CA GLY A 17 38.98 6.31 22.85
C GLY A 17 37.48 6.30 23.09
N LEU A 18 37.03 7.06 24.08
CA LEU A 18 35.61 7.01 24.47
C LEU A 18 34.73 7.98 23.67
N ILE A 19 35.31 8.93 23.00
CA ILE A 19 34.57 9.98 22.28
C ILE A 19 34.11 9.50 20.91
N CYS A 20 34.81 8.55 20.32
CA CYS A 20 34.47 8.06 18.99
C CYS A 20 33.35 7.00 18.95
N LEU A 21 32.99 6.47 20.09
CA LEU A 21 31.94 5.42 20.16
C LEU A 21 30.51 5.97 20.31
N ALA A 22 30.38 7.25 20.58
CA ALA A 22 29.07 7.86 20.86
C ALA A 22 28.32 8.32 19.59
N PHE A 23 28.92 8.25 18.40
CA PHE A 23 28.30 8.78 17.17
C PHE A 23 27.92 7.74 16.14
N ALA A 24 28.02 6.47 16.46
CA ALA A 24 27.38 5.43 15.64
C ALA A 24 25.90 5.30 16.01
N VAL A 25 25.17 6.40 16.05
CA VAL A 25 23.71 6.36 16.00
C VAL A 25 23.40 5.98 14.57
N SER A 26 23.10 4.71 14.39
CA SER A 26 22.59 4.15 13.16
C SER A 26 21.38 4.97 12.75
N MET A 27 21.51 5.79 11.72
CA MET A 27 20.36 6.33 11.02
C MET A 27 19.66 5.16 10.35
N ILE A 28 18.76 4.54 11.07
CA ILE A 28 17.81 3.58 10.50
C ILE A 28 16.91 4.43 9.62
N PRO A 29 16.91 4.25 8.29
CA PRO A 29 15.96 4.93 7.45
C PRO A 29 14.58 4.45 7.86
N VAL A 30 13.81 5.31 8.51
CA VAL A 30 12.39 5.09 8.72
C VAL A 30 11.78 5.14 7.33
N VAL A 31 11.48 3.98 6.78
CA VAL A 31 10.71 3.89 5.55
C VAL A 31 9.32 4.36 5.93
N ALA A 32 9.03 5.62 5.67
CA ALA A 32 7.67 6.12 5.78
C ALA A 32 6.84 5.38 4.75
N SER A 33 5.97 4.47 5.19
CA SER A 33 4.96 3.88 4.32
C SER A 33 4.03 5.02 3.92
N ALA A 34 4.16 5.48 2.68
CA ALA A 34 3.20 6.41 2.11
C ALA A 34 1.85 5.70 2.08
N GLN A 35 0.88 6.24 2.83
CA GLN A 35 -0.50 5.77 2.72
C GLN A 35 -0.99 6.12 1.31
N LEU A 36 -1.19 5.09 0.50
CA LEU A 36 -1.76 5.26 -0.82
C LEU A 36 -3.27 5.40 -0.69
N THR A 37 -3.74 6.63 -0.75
CA THR A 37 -5.17 6.92 -0.82
C THR A 37 -5.60 6.90 -2.28
N ILE A 38 -6.58 6.07 -2.60
CA ILE A 38 -7.15 5.97 -3.94
C ILE A 38 -8.56 6.55 -3.93
N ASP A 39 -8.83 7.51 -4.81
CA ASP A 39 -10.19 7.96 -5.07
C ASP A 39 -10.87 6.97 -6.01
N MET A 40 -11.65 6.08 -5.42
CA MET A 40 -12.33 4.99 -6.13
C MET A 40 -13.32 5.49 -7.18
N GLY A 41 -13.87 6.67 -7.00
CA GLY A 41 -14.79 7.29 -7.96
C GLY A 41 -14.12 7.83 -9.22
N ARG A 42 -12.82 8.04 -9.17
CA ARG A 42 -12.03 8.63 -10.27
C ARG A 42 -11.20 7.63 -11.05
N ILE A 43 -11.17 6.38 -10.64
CA ILE A 43 -10.45 5.35 -11.39
C ILE A 43 -11.09 5.18 -12.78
N THR A 44 -10.28 5.38 -13.81
CA THR A 44 -10.71 5.16 -15.20
C THR A 44 -10.68 3.67 -15.56
N CYS A 45 -11.43 3.30 -16.57
CA CYS A 45 -11.41 1.96 -17.14
C CYS A 45 -10.00 1.52 -17.56
N GLU A 46 -9.23 2.41 -18.17
CA GLU A 46 -7.84 2.14 -18.55
C GLU A 46 -6.98 1.82 -17.32
N GLN A 47 -7.08 2.63 -16.27
CA GLN A 47 -6.35 2.42 -15.03
C GLN A 47 -6.74 1.10 -14.34
N TYR A 48 -8.04 0.80 -14.33
CA TYR A 48 -8.54 -0.45 -13.75
C TYR A 48 -8.03 -1.68 -14.50
N LEU A 49 -8.07 -1.67 -15.83
CA LEU A 49 -7.56 -2.78 -16.65
C LEU A 49 -6.04 -2.95 -16.55
N ALA A 50 -5.30 -1.88 -16.27
CA ALA A 50 -3.86 -1.89 -16.09
C ALA A 50 -3.42 -2.31 -14.66
N MET A 51 -4.34 -2.47 -13.73
CA MET A 51 -3.98 -2.86 -12.35
C MET A 51 -3.40 -4.27 -12.29
N PRO A 52 -2.40 -4.50 -11.42
CA PRO A 52 -1.96 -5.85 -11.09
C PRO A 52 -3.13 -6.69 -10.55
N PRO A 53 -3.16 -8.02 -10.78
CA PRO A 53 -4.28 -8.88 -10.40
C PRO A 53 -4.72 -8.75 -8.95
N SER A 54 -3.79 -8.68 -7.99
CA SER A 54 -4.10 -8.50 -6.57
C SER A 54 -4.91 -7.23 -6.32
N ARG A 55 -4.41 -6.10 -6.81
CA ARG A 55 -5.08 -4.79 -6.65
C ARG A 55 -6.42 -4.75 -7.40
N SER A 56 -6.48 -5.31 -8.57
CA SER A 56 -7.72 -5.42 -9.35
C SER A 56 -8.78 -6.23 -8.60
N ASN A 57 -8.38 -7.30 -7.91
CA ASN A 57 -9.29 -8.12 -7.11
C ASN A 57 -9.82 -7.36 -5.89
N ASP A 58 -8.94 -6.65 -5.16
CA ASP A 58 -9.35 -5.84 -4.02
C ASP A 58 -10.31 -4.73 -4.44
N PHE A 59 -10.02 -4.06 -5.55
CA PHE A 59 -10.87 -3.05 -6.11
C PHE A 59 -12.24 -3.62 -6.54
N SER A 60 -12.24 -4.79 -7.17
CA SER A 60 -13.45 -5.47 -7.60
C SER A 60 -14.33 -5.91 -6.42
N ALA A 61 -13.72 -6.38 -5.35
CA ALA A 61 -14.43 -6.73 -4.11
C ALA A 61 -15.09 -5.49 -3.49
N TRP A 62 -14.35 -4.37 -3.44
CA TRP A 62 -14.91 -3.11 -2.96
C TRP A 62 -16.08 -2.64 -3.83
N MET A 63 -15.95 -2.66 -5.15
CA MET A 63 -17.04 -2.29 -6.08
C MET A 63 -18.29 -3.11 -5.83
N SER A 64 -18.14 -4.41 -5.63
CA SER A 64 -19.27 -5.31 -5.37
C SER A 64 -19.94 -5.00 -4.05
N GLY A 65 -19.19 -4.73 -3.00
CA GLY A 65 -19.71 -4.32 -1.70
C GLY A 65 -20.47 -3.00 -1.80
N TRP A 66 -19.88 -2.01 -2.47
CA TRP A 66 -20.53 -0.71 -2.68
C TRP A 66 -21.83 -0.84 -3.48
N PHE A 67 -21.79 -1.63 -4.55
CA PHE A 67 -22.98 -1.85 -5.41
C PHE A 67 -24.10 -2.58 -4.65
N SER A 68 -23.75 -3.60 -3.88
CA SER A 68 -24.71 -4.34 -3.06
C SER A 68 -25.34 -3.43 -2.00
N PHE A 69 -24.53 -2.62 -1.34
CA PHE A 69 -25.02 -1.65 -0.36
C PHE A 69 -26.01 -0.63 -1.00
N LYS A 70 -25.66 -0.10 -2.17
CA LYS A 70 -26.52 0.87 -2.89
C LYS A 70 -27.85 0.28 -3.34
N ASN A 71 -27.95 -1.04 -3.47
CA ASN A 71 -29.15 -1.74 -3.92
C ASN A 71 -29.83 -2.52 -2.79
N ASP A 72 -29.52 -2.20 -1.52
CA ASP A 72 -30.09 -2.84 -0.33
C ASP A 72 -29.98 -4.38 -0.35
N ARG A 73 -28.88 -4.88 -0.92
CA ARG A 73 -28.58 -6.31 -1.01
C ARG A 73 -27.43 -6.67 -0.06
N PRO A 74 -27.72 -7.28 1.10
CA PRO A 74 -26.66 -7.65 2.05
C PRO A 74 -25.90 -8.91 1.63
N PHE A 75 -26.30 -9.58 0.55
CA PHE A 75 -25.70 -10.81 0.08
C PHE A 75 -24.95 -10.60 -1.23
N VAL A 76 -23.79 -11.22 -1.36
CA VAL A 76 -23.03 -11.28 -2.60
C VAL A 76 -22.93 -12.73 -3.04
N ASP A 77 -23.55 -13.07 -4.16
CA ASP A 77 -23.32 -14.33 -4.84
C ASP A 77 -21.97 -14.26 -5.56
N LEU A 78 -21.04 -15.12 -5.18
CA LEU A 78 -19.67 -15.08 -5.72
C LEU A 78 -19.60 -15.43 -7.21
N VAL A 79 -20.51 -16.27 -7.70
CA VAL A 79 -20.60 -16.63 -9.13
C VAL A 79 -21.12 -15.42 -9.93
N VAL A 80 -22.16 -14.79 -9.43
CA VAL A 80 -22.70 -13.56 -10.02
C VAL A 80 -21.69 -12.43 -9.96
N HIS A 81 -20.98 -12.28 -8.83
CA HIS A 81 -19.90 -11.31 -8.69
C HIS A 81 -18.84 -11.47 -9.80
N GLN A 82 -18.35 -12.68 -10.03
CA GLN A 82 -17.35 -12.93 -11.07
C GLN A 82 -17.86 -12.57 -12.47
N LYS A 83 -19.10 -12.91 -12.78
CA LYS A 83 -19.74 -12.54 -14.05
C LYS A 83 -19.87 -11.03 -14.20
N ASN A 84 -20.29 -10.35 -13.16
CA ASN A 84 -20.43 -8.89 -13.16
C ASN A 84 -19.09 -8.20 -13.36
N ILE A 85 -18.03 -8.65 -12.68
CA ILE A 85 -16.69 -8.11 -12.86
C ILE A 85 -16.17 -8.34 -14.29
N ALA A 86 -16.41 -9.52 -14.86
CA ALA A 86 -16.06 -9.79 -16.26
C ALA A 86 -16.82 -8.84 -17.21
N SER A 87 -18.11 -8.59 -16.97
CA SER A 87 -18.90 -7.65 -17.77
C SER A 87 -18.39 -6.22 -17.66
N VAL A 88 -18.00 -5.78 -16.46
CA VAL A 88 -17.39 -4.45 -16.26
C VAL A 88 -16.07 -4.35 -17.02
N LYS A 89 -15.21 -5.36 -16.92
CA LYS A 89 -13.93 -5.38 -17.64
C LYS A 89 -14.13 -5.35 -19.17
N GLU A 90 -15.11 -6.09 -19.66
CA GLU A 90 -15.44 -6.09 -21.08
C GLU A 90 -15.94 -4.71 -21.54
N TRP A 91 -16.85 -4.11 -20.79
CA TRP A 91 -17.33 -2.75 -21.07
C TRP A 91 -16.17 -1.74 -21.07
N CYS A 92 -15.28 -1.85 -20.10
CA CYS A 92 -14.12 -0.98 -19.95
C CYS A 92 -13.15 -1.01 -21.12
N LYS A 93 -13.03 -2.14 -21.84
CA LYS A 93 -12.18 -2.23 -23.04
C LYS A 93 -12.60 -1.24 -24.13
N PHE A 94 -13.88 -0.92 -24.21
CA PHE A 94 -14.43 0.01 -25.19
C PHE A 94 -14.62 1.43 -24.66
N HIS A 95 -14.38 1.65 -23.37
CA HIS A 95 -14.60 2.95 -22.72
C HIS A 95 -13.42 3.31 -21.79
N PRO A 96 -12.18 3.38 -22.33
CA PRO A 96 -10.97 3.51 -21.50
C PRO A 96 -10.93 4.79 -20.66
N SER A 97 -11.49 5.89 -21.15
CA SER A 97 -11.49 7.18 -20.44
C SER A 97 -12.64 7.35 -19.46
N GLU A 98 -13.63 6.47 -19.52
CA GLU A 98 -14.76 6.51 -18.60
C GLU A 98 -14.38 6.00 -17.21
N SER A 99 -15.10 6.44 -16.19
CA SER A 99 -14.95 5.90 -14.83
C SER A 99 -15.39 4.44 -14.79
N VAL A 100 -14.63 3.60 -14.10
CA VAL A 100 -15.02 2.20 -13.86
C VAL A 100 -16.36 2.11 -13.11
N MET A 101 -16.70 3.09 -12.28
CA MET A 101 -17.98 3.17 -11.59
C MET A 101 -19.14 3.41 -12.57
N THR A 102 -18.91 4.12 -13.67
CA THR A 102 -19.87 4.22 -14.78
C THR A 102 -20.05 2.85 -15.43
N GLY A 103 -18.94 2.13 -15.68
CA GLY A 103 -18.99 0.77 -16.20
C GLY A 103 -19.78 -0.18 -15.32
N LEU A 104 -19.58 -0.08 -14.01
CA LEU A 104 -20.32 -0.88 -13.04
C LEU A 104 -21.84 -0.68 -13.18
N LYS A 105 -22.28 0.58 -13.30
CA LYS A 105 -23.72 0.92 -13.47
C LYS A 105 -24.29 0.48 -14.81
N LYS A 106 -23.46 0.50 -15.87
CA LYS A 106 -23.90 0.18 -17.25
C LYS A 106 -23.84 -1.30 -17.57
N ALA A 107 -22.83 -2.00 -17.07
CA ALA A 107 -22.58 -3.40 -17.41
C ALA A 107 -23.35 -4.38 -16.50
N ILE A 108 -23.73 -3.97 -15.30
CA ILE A 108 -24.50 -4.81 -14.39
C ILE A 108 -25.99 -4.52 -14.55
N VAL A 109 -26.68 -5.47 -15.15
CA VAL A 109 -28.13 -5.46 -15.19
C VAL A 109 -28.62 -6.08 -13.89
N ILE A 110 -29.37 -5.29 -13.13
CA ILE A 110 -30.06 -5.78 -11.91
C ILE A 110 -31.30 -6.52 -12.38
N ASN A 111 -31.26 -7.84 -12.33
CA ASN A 111 -32.45 -8.70 -12.46
C ASN A 111 -33.03 -8.91 -11.07
#